data_3e56e0e55000d98f3ddea4604169df46
#
_entry.id   3e56e0e55000d98f3ddea4604169df46
#
_cell.length_a   1.000
_cell.length_b   1.000
_cell.length_c   1.000
_cell.angle_alpha   90.00
_cell.angle_beta   90.00
_cell.angle_gamma   90.00
#
_symmetry.space_group_name_H-M   'P 1'
#
loop_
_entity.id
_entity.type
_entity.pdbx_description
1 polymer ?
#
loop_
_entity_poly.entity_id
_entity_poly.type
_entity_poly.pdbx_seq_one_letter_code
_entity_poly.pdbx_strand_id
1 'polypeptide(L)'
;MRAILVGWTATTIPALILSVLVSSLFPHVPGPTFPIDGWRTLVLLVIAAPLLETLIMAAVLEILLLVLPPRLAVAASSVGWGIAHSLKAATWGLIIWWPFLIFSILYVTWRGEDRAKAMAIVFAVHALNNLLPALLLLRST
;
A
#
# COMPACT_ATOMS: atom_id res chain seq x y z
N MET A 1 -11.43 15.34 -1.61
CA MET A 1 -11.84 14.66 -0.38
C MET A 1 -12.58 13.33 -0.64
N ARG A 2 -13.61 13.27 -1.49
CA ARG A 2 -14.34 12.02 -1.80
C ARG A 2 -13.44 10.88 -2.29
N ALA A 3 -12.50 11.15 -3.21
CA ALA A 3 -11.57 10.13 -3.74
C ALA A 3 -10.69 9.49 -2.64
N ILE A 4 -10.24 10.30 -1.65
CA ILE A 4 -9.43 9.83 -0.54
C ILE A 4 -10.26 8.91 0.37
N LEU A 5 -11.48 9.30 0.74
CA LEU A 5 -12.35 8.49 1.60
C LEU A 5 -12.72 7.16 0.94
N VAL A 6 -13.14 7.19 -0.34
CA VAL A 6 -13.47 5.98 -1.10
C VAL A 6 -12.23 5.10 -1.27
N GLY A 7 -11.09 5.68 -1.63
CA GLY A 7 -9.83 4.96 -1.74
C GLY A 7 -9.41 4.30 -0.43
N TRP A 8 -9.48 5.04 0.68
CA TRP A 8 -9.13 4.52 2.00
C TRP A 8 -10.03 3.35 2.43
N THR A 9 -11.34 3.47 2.30
CA THR A 9 -12.26 2.36 2.65
C THR A 9 -12.05 1.16 1.74
N ALA A 10 -11.84 1.37 0.43
CA ALA A 10 -11.59 0.31 -0.54
C ALA A 10 -10.24 -0.41 -0.32
N THR A 11 -9.25 0.26 0.25
CA THR A 11 -7.97 -0.38 0.63
C THR A 11 -8.08 -1.07 1.98
N THR A 12 -8.55 -0.36 3.01
CA THR A 12 -8.43 -0.78 4.41
C THR A 12 -9.33 -1.96 4.73
N ILE A 13 -10.60 -1.92 4.33
CA ILE A 13 -11.55 -2.99 4.69
C ILE A 13 -11.12 -4.34 4.13
N PRO A 14 -10.85 -4.50 2.81
CA PRO A 14 -10.39 -5.80 2.29
C PRO A 14 -9.01 -6.20 2.82
N ALA A 15 -8.09 -5.25 3.05
CA ALA A 15 -6.78 -5.57 3.62
C ALA A 15 -6.89 -6.15 5.03
N LEU A 16 -7.80 -5.64 5.87
CA LEU A 16 -8.08 -6.20 7.20
C LEU A 16 -8.66 -7.61 7.08
N ILE A 17 -9.61 -7.84 6.17
CA ILE A 17 -10.18 -9.18 5.92
C ILE A 17 -9.09 -10.14 5.47
N LEU A 18 -8.25 -9.74 4.50
CA LEU A 18 -7.12 -10.54 4.03
C LEU A 18 -6.13 -10.82 5.16
N SER A 19 -5.85 -9.85 6.02
CA SER A 19 -4.97 -10.02 7.17
C SER A 19 -5.48 -11.12 8.12
N VAL A 20 -6.76 -11.10 8.46
CA VAL A 20 -7.39 -12.12 9.30
C VAL A 20 -7.35 -13.50 8.63
N LEU A 21 -7.71 -13.57 7.34
CA LEU A 21 -7.69 -14.83 6.57
C LEU A 21 -6.27 -15.41 6.49
N VAL A 22 -5.28 -14.61 6.11
CA VAL A 22 -3.88 -15.03 5.99
C VAL A 22 -3.34 -15.51 7.35
N SER A 23 -3.60 -14.77 8.43
CA SER A 23 -3.17 -15.18 9.78
C SER A 23 -3.84 -16.48 10.24
N SER A 24 -5.09 -16.71 9.86
CA SER A 24 -5.81 -17.95 10.18
C SER A 24 -5.32 -19.15 9.36
N LEU A 25 -4.96 -18.94 8.09
CA LEU A 25 -4.47 -20.00 7.19
C LEU A 25 -3.00 -20.36 7.44
N PHE A 26 -2.21 -19.37 7.91
CA PHE A 26 -0.76 -19.51 8.12
C PHE A 26 -0.33 -19.10 9.55
N PRO A 27 -0.89 -19.73 10.61
CA PRO A 27 -0.70 -19.27 11.98
C PRO A 27 0.76 -19.37 12.47
N HIS A 28 1.58 -20.20 11.83
CA HIS A 28 2.99 -20.43 12.20
C HIS A 28 3.98 -19.58 11.36
N VAL A 29 3.50 -18.83 10.36
CA VAL A 29 4.37 -17.98 9.55
C VAL A 29 4.47 -16.61 10.19
N PRO A 30 5.69 -16.16 10.56
CA PRO A 30 5.85 -14.86 11.19
C PRO A 30 5.48 -13.72 10.23
N GLY A 31 4.77 -12.74 10.77
CA GLY A 31 4.48 -11.50 10.06
C GLY A 31 5.70 -10.57 9.94
N PRO A 32 5.55 -9.42 9.28
CA PRO A 32 6.63 -8.44 9.19
C PRO A 32 6.97 -7.88 10.57
N THR A 33 8.26 -7.73 10.83
CA THR A 33 8.78 -7.06 12.03
C THR A 33 9.25 -5.66 11.69
N PHE A 34 8.98 -4.71 12.59
CA PHE A 34 9.40 -3.32 12.47
C PHE A 34 10.17 -2.91 13.71
N PRO A 35 11.25 -2.13 13.57
CA PRO A 35 11.91 -1.54 14.74
C PRO A 35 10.91 -0.59 15.41
N ILE A 36 10.66 -0.80 16.71
CA ILE A 36 9.73 0.02 17.47
C ILE A 36 10.53 1.07 18.24
N ASP A 37 10.39 2.32 17.85
CA ASP A 37 11.05 3.47 18.47
C ASP A 37 10.05 4.65 18.55
N GLY A 38 9.00 4.46 19.35
CA GLY A 38 8.01 5.48 19.67
C GLY A 38 7.51 6.26 18.45
N TRP A 39 7.56 7.59 18.49
CA TRP A 39 7.08 8.47 17.43
C TRP A 39 7.82 8.34 16.09
N ARG A 40 9.10 7.91 16.11
CA ARG A 40 9.88 7.70 14.88
C ARG A 40 9.27 6.60 14.01
N THR A 41 8.73 5.55 14.65
CA THR A 41 8.00 4.47 13.95
C THR A 41 6.76 5.03 13.25
N LEU A 42 6.00 5.93 13.88
CA LEU A 42 4.86 6.59 13.22
C LEU A 42 5.31 7.39 12.00
N VAL A 43 6.33 8.23 12.14
CA VAL A 43 6.85 9.02 11.01
C VAL A 43 7.32 8.10 9.88
N LEU A 44 8.04 7.04 10.21
CA LEU A 44 8.52 6.09 9.21
C LEU A 44 7.37 5.40 8.50
N LEU A 45 6.43 4.80 9.22
CA LEU A 45 5.39 3.96 8.65
C LEU A 45 4.24 4.74 8.02
N VAL A 46 3.93 5.94 8.52
CA VAL A 46 2.77 6.73 8.07
C VAL A 46 3.16 7.82 7.07
N ILE A 47 4.41 8.28 7.09
CA ILE A 47 4.84 9.38 6.23
C ILE A 47 5.95 8.93 5.28
N ALA A 48 7.11 8.53 5.80
CA ALA A 48 8.30 8.31 4.98
C ALA A 48 8.15 7.12 4.02
N ALA A 49 7.71 5.96 4.52
CA ALA A 49 7.49 4.79 3.68
C ALA A 49 6.37 5.01 2.65
N PRO A 50 5.14 5.48 3.02
CA PRO A 50 4.11 5.79 2.04
C PRO A 50 4.53 6.80 0.98
N LEU A 51 5.29 7.82 1.35
CA LEU A 51 5.79 8.81 0.38
C LEU A 51 6.74 8.16 -0.63
N LEU A 52 7.75 7.44 -0.14
CA LEU A 52 8.74 6.78 -0.99
C LEU A 52 8.10 5.73 -1.89
N GLU A 53 7.25 4.88 -1.33
CA GLU A 53 6.56 3.82 -2.06
C GLU A 53 5.58 4.39 -3.10
N THR A 54 4.88 5.50 -2.80
CA THR A 54 4.04 6.20 -3.78
C THR A 54 4.85 6.74 -4.94
N LEU A 55 6.02 7.33 -4.68
CA LEU A 55 6.91 7.84 -5.73
C LEU A 55 7.46 6.71 -6.62
N ILE A 56 7.92 5.62 -6.00
CA ILE A 56 8.42 4.45 -6.74
C ILE A 56 7.29 3.82 -7.56
N MET A 57 6.11 3.63 -6.97
CA MET A 57 4.95 3.08 -7.66
C MET A 57 4.54 3.95 -8.86
N ALA A 58 4.50 5.27 -8.69
CA ALA A 58 4.19 6.18 -9.78
C ALA A 58 5.21 6.07 -10.92
N ALA A 59 6.52 6.03 -10.61
CA ALA A 59 7.58 5.85 -11.61
C ALA A 59 7.45 4.50 -12.34
N VAL A 60 7.22 3.42 -11.61
CA VAL A 60 7.00 2.08 -12.19
C VAL A 60 5.78 2.07 -13.10
N LEU A 61 4.66 2.66 -12.67
CA LEU A 61 3.45 2.75 -13.50
C LEU A 61 3.66 3.58 -14.77
N GLU A 62 4.40 4.70 -14.70
CA GLU A 62 4.73 5.49 -15.91
C GLU A 62 5.54 4.65 -16.90
N ILE A 63 6.48 3.84 -16.44
CA ILE A 63 7.27 2.94 -17.31
C ILE A 63 6.37 1.84 -17.89
N LEU A 64 5.58 1.17 -17.06
CA LEU A 64 4.70 0.09 -17.52
C LEU A 64 3.67 0.59 -18.55
N LEU A 65 3.16 1.80 -18.38
CA LEU A 65 2.18 2.40 -19.27
C LEU A 65 2.75 2.78 -20.67
N LEU A 66 4.08 2.75 -20.85
CA LEU A 66 4.70 2.89 -22.17
C LEU A 66 4.49 1.66 -23.04
N VAL A 67 4.33 0.48 -22.42
CA VAL A 67 4.32 -0.82 -23.12
C VAL A 67 3.08 -1.66 -22.84
N LEU A 68 2.32 -1.34 -21.79
CA LEU A 68 1.14 -2.10 -21.38
C LEU A 68 -0.12 -1.23 -21.35
N PRO A 69 -1.28 -1.81 -21.68
CA PRO A 69 -2.55 -1.14 -21.46
C PRO A 69 -2.78 -0.92 -19.94
N PRO A 70 -3.54 0.13 -19.56
CA PRO A 70 -3.68 0.56 -18.16
C PRO A 70 -4.05 -0.57 -17.18
N ARG A 71 -4.95 -1.48 -17.58
CA ARG A 71 -5.39 -2.59 -16.73
C ARG A 71 -4.25 -3.56 -16.41
N LEU A 72 -3.40 -3.87 -17.39
CA LEU A 72 -2.25 -4.76 -17.21
C LEU A 72 -1.13 -4.07 -16.44
N ALA A 73 -0.88 -2.78 -16.66
CA ALA A 73 0.09 -2.00 -15.91
C ALA A 73 -0.28 -1.96 -14.40
N VAL A 74 -1.55 -1.72 -14.09
CA VAL A 74 -2.08 -1.74 -12.72
C VAL A 74 -1.92 -3.13 -12.08
N ALA A 75 -2.30 -4.20 -12.78
CA ALA A 75 -2.16 -5.57 -12.28
C ALA A 75 -0.68 -5.93 -12.05
N ALA A 76 0.20 -5.64 -12.99
CA ALA A 76 1.64 -5.90 -12.88
C ALA A 76 2.26 -5.12 -11.70
N SER A 77 1.90 -3.84 -11.52
CA SER A 77 2.33 -3.03 -10.38
C SER A 77 1.90 -3.67 -9.06
N SER A 78 0.64 -4.03 -8.90
CA SER A 78 0.12 -4.59 -7.65
C SER A 78 0.76 -5.95 -7.31
N VAL A 79 0.94 -6.83 -8.29
CA VAL A 79 1.63 -8.11 -8.12
C VAL A 79 3.10 -7.89 -7.75
N GLY A 80 3.79 -6.98 -8.43
CA GLY A 80 5.18 -6.63 -8.13
C GLY A 80 5.36 -6.15 -6.68
N TRP A 81 4.46 -5.31 -6.18
CA TRP A 81 4.47 -4.86 -4.79
C TRP A 81 4.16 -6.00 -3.81
N GLY A 82 3.22 -6.90 -4.14
CA GLY A 82 2.98 -8.11 -3.36
C GLY A 82 4.24 -8.97 -3.23
N ILE A 83 4.94 -9.21 -4.34
CA ILE A 83 6.21 -9.96 -4.35
C ILE A 83 7.27 -9.25 -3.51
N ALA A 84 7.46 -7.94 -3.70
CA ALA A 84 8.45 -7.15 -2.96
C ALA A 84 8.23 -7.23 -1.44
N HIS A 85 6.98 -7.19 -0.98
CA HIS A 85 6.64 -7.32 0.44
C HIS A 85 6.82 -8.76 0.95
N SER A 86 6.54 -9.78 0.12
CA SER A 86 6.78 -11.17 0.47
C SER A 86 8.26 -11.50 0.64
N LEU A 87 9.19 -10.73 0.05
CA LEU A 87 10.62 -10.86 0.32
C LEU A 87 11.01 -10.45 1.75
N LYS A 88 10.17 -9.65 2.42
CA LYS A 88 10.37 -9.25 3.83
C LYS A 88 9.69 -10.20 4.81
N ALA A 89 8.47 -10.64 4.50
CA ALA A 89 7.73 -11.63 5.28
C ALA A 89 6.84 -12.43 4.32
N ALA A 90 7.01 -13.75 4.29
CA ALA A 90 6.52 -14.63 3.22
C ALA A 90 5.03 -14.44 2.87
N THR A 91 4.19 -14.25 3.87
CA THR A 91 2.73 -14.08 3.69
C THR A 91 2.28 -12.63 3.55
N TRP A 92 3.17 -11.66 3.77
CA TRP A 92 2.78 -10.24 3.80
C TRP A 92 2.28 -9.75 2.44
N GLY A 93 2.91 -10.17 1.37
CA GLY A 93 2.48 -9.82 0.02
C GLY A 93 1.08 -10.30 -0.35
N LEU A 94 0.57 -11.37 0.28
CA LEU A 94 -0.82 -11.84 0.11
C LEU A 94 -1.85 -10.83 0.62
N ILE A 95 -1.43 -9.89 1.45
CA ILE A 95 -2.28 -8.82 1.98
C ILE A 95 -2.03 -7.54 1.19
N ILE A 96 -0.75 -7.20 0.97
CA ILE A 96 -0.32 -5.89 0.46
C ILE A 96 -0.63 -5.67 -1.03
N TRP A 97 -0.70 -6.73 -1.84
CA TRP A 97 -1.07 -6.58 -3.26
C TRP A 97 -2.40 -5.85 -3.44
N TRP A 98 -3.36 -6.02 -2.53
CA TRP A 98 -4.67 -5.37 -2.63
C TRP A 98 -4.61 -3.84 -2.44
N PRO A 99 -4.04 -3.28 -1.35
CA PRO A 99 -3.81 -1.85 -1.25
C PRO A 99 -3.11 -1.27 -2.48
N PHE A 100 -2.04 -1.91 -2.95
CA PHE A 100 -1.31 -1.42 -4.13
C PHE A 100 -2.09 -1.53 -5.43
N LEU A 101 -3.05 -2.45 -5.54
CA LEU A 101 -4.01 -2.47 -6.65
C LEU A 101 -4.85 -1.17 -6.65
N ILE A 102 -5.41 -0.81 -5.50
CA ILE A 102 -6.24 0.40 -5.36
C ILE A 102 -5.39 1.66 -5.56
N PHE A 103 -4.19 1.73 -4.98
CA PHE A 103 -3.25 2.85 -5.18
C PHE A 103 -2.90 3.04 -6.65
N SER A 104 -2.61 1.95 -7.37
CA SER A 104 -2.33 1.97 -8.81
C SER A 104 -3.53 2.44 -9.63
N ILE A 105 -4.75 1.98 -9.29
CA ILE A 105 -6.00 2.45 -9.93
C ILE A 105 -6.17 3.94 -9.71
N LEU A 106 -6.03 4.42 -8.47
CA LEU A 106 -6.15 5.84 -8.13
C LEU A 106 -5.14 6.68 -8.92
N TYR A 107 -3.88 6.26 -8.94
CA TYR A 107 -2.85 6.96 -9.70
C TYR A 107 -3.20 7.06 -11.18
N VAL A 108 -3.51 5.93 -11.82
CA VAL A 108 -3.84 5.88 -13.26
C VAL A 108 -5.08 6.70 -13.58
N THR A 109 -6.07 6.73 -12.68
CA THR A 109 -7.31 7.51 -12.86
C THR A 109 -7.05 9.02 -12.86
N TRP A 110 -6.21 9.50 -11.93
CA TRP A 110 -6.01 10.93 -11.73
C TRP A 110 -4.80 11.51 -12.48
N ARG A 111 -3.83 10.69 -12.92
CA ARG A 111 -2.60 11.16 -13.58
C ARG A 111 -2.85 11.94 -14.88
N GLY A 112 -3.96 11.67 -15.58
CA GLY A 112 -4.32 12.36 -16.81
C GLY A 112 -4.72 13.82 -16.59
N GLU A 113 -5.22 14.16 -15.40
CA GLU A 113 -5.52 15.55 -15.02
C GLU A 113 -4.27 16.26 -14.51
N ASP A 114 -3.62 15.66 -13.49
CA ASP A 114 -2.41 16.20 -12.85
C ASP A 114 -1.69 15.06 -12.08
N ARG A 115 -0.43 14.80 -12.42
CA ARG A 115 0.40 13.77 -11.78
C ARG A 115 0.69 14.07 -10.31
N ALA A 116 0.91 15.35 -9.95
CA ALA A 116 1.16 15.74 -8.56
C ALA A 116 -0.09 15.53 -7.71
N LYS A 117 -1.27 15.89 -8.24
CA LYS A 117 -2.57 15.62 -7.62
C LYS A 117 -2.79 14.11 -7.44
N ALA A 118 -2.50 13.30 -8.46
CA ALA A 118 -2.62 11.84 -8.38
C ALA A 118 -1.73 11.27 -7.26
N MET A 119 -0.45 11.67 -7.21
CA MET A 119 0.48 11.26 -6.15
C MET A 119 0.00 11.72 -4.76
N ALA A 120 -0.50 12.95 -4.63
CA ALA A 120 -1.02 13.45 -3.35
C ALA A 120 -2.24 12.66 -2.86
N ILE A 121 -3.17 12.30 -3.75
CA ILE A 121 -4.33 11.46 -3.42
C ILE A 121 -3.86 10.08 -2.95
N VAL A 122 -2.96 9.44 -3.70
CA VAL A 122 -2.44 8.11 -3.36
C VAL A 122 -1.68 8.14 -2.04
N PHE A 123 -0.77 9.11 -1.86
CA PHE A 123 -0.04 9.27 -0.61
C PHE A 123 -0.97 9.43 0.59
N ALA A 124 -2.00 10.28 0.48
CA ALA A 124 -2.96 10.47 1.57
C ALA A 124 -3.72 9.17 1.90
N VAL A 125 -4.17 8.42 0.90
CA VAL A 125 -4.85 7.12 1.10
C VAL A 125 -3.88 6.11 1.71
N HIS A 126 -2.64 6.05 1.25
CA HIS A 126 -1.61 5.14 1.75
C HIS A 126 -1.25 5.46 3.21
N ALA A 127 -1.00 6.72 3.52
CA ALA A 127 -0.72 7.17 4.89
C ALA A 127 -1.86 6.81 5.86
N LEU A 128 -3.11 7.06 5.46
CA LEU A 128 -4.29 6.67 6.23
C LEU A 128 -4.43 5.15 6.39
N ASN A 129 -4.11 4.37 5.35
CA ASN A 129 -4.12 2.91 5.42
C ASN A 129 -3.09 2.38 6.42
N ASN A 130 -1.92 3.00 6.50
CA ASN A 130 -0.85 2.59 7.42
C ASN A 130 -1.02 3.13 8.85
N LEU A 131 -1.88 4.15 9.06
CA LEU A 131 -2.04 4.78 10.37
C LEU A 131 -2.55 3.80 11.42
N LEU A 132 -3.60 3.03 11.11
CA LEU A 132 -4.18 2.07 12.08
C LEU A 132 -3.18 0.98 12.48
N PRO A 133 -2.51 0.25 11.56
CA PRO A 133 -1.46 -0.71 11.92
C PRO A 133 -0.33 -0.09 12.74
N ALA A 134 0.12 1.11 12.38
CA ALA A 134 1.19 1.81 13.10
C ALA A 134 0.79 2.16 14.54
N LEU A 135 -0.45 2.61 14.77
CA LEU A 135 -0.98 2.89 16.11
C LEU A 135 -1.14 1.62 16.94
N LEU A 136 -1.58 0.51 16.34
CA LEU A 136 -1.68 -0.78 17.02
C LEU A 136 -0.30 -1.31 17.42
N LEU A 137 0.69 -1.15 16.55
CA LEU A 137 2.07 -1.54 16.83
C LEU A 137 2.63 -0.78 18.05
N LEU A 138 2.38 0.52 18.17
CA LEU A 138 2.83 1.33 19.31
C LEU A 138 2.15 0.95 20.64
N ARG A 139 0.94 0.38 20.60
CA ARG A 139 0.24 -0.05 21.83
C ARG A 139 0.73 -1.40 22.35
N SER A 140 1.43 -2.16 21.53
CA SER A 140 1.96 -3.50 21.89
C SER A 140 3.33 -3.44 22.57
N THR A 141 3.87 -2.23 22.76
CA THR A 141 5.13 -1.92 23.46
C THR A 141 4.88 -1.32 24.81
#